data_5407ed68cc90b8f12886c314760a16c1
#
_entry.id   5407ed68cc90b8f12886c314760a16c1
#
_cell.length_a   1.000
_cell.length_b   1.000
_cell.length_c   1.000
_cell.angle_alpha   90.00
_cell.angle_beta   90.00
_cell.angle_gamma   90.00
#
_symmetry.space_group_name_H-M   'P 1'
#
loop_
_entity.id
_entity.type
_entity.pdbx_description
1 polymer ?
#
loop_
_entity_poly.entity_id
_entity_poly.type
_entity_poly.pdbx_seq_one_letter_code
_entity_poly.pdbx_strand_id
1 'polypeptide(L)'
;MRLLTTLLTGLAAALLLSPPAGAFETRATAAYVLDQTTGTVLLSKNPDMPLPPASMSKLMTLNMLFEALRDGRVTLDTQFSVSTKAKEMGGSTMFLDEQDRPRVEDLIKGIIVQSGNDACVVVAEGLAGTEEAFARLMTERAQALGMTQSTFANASGWPHPNQRMSMKDLAILANRLITEFPEYYGYFSLAEFGYDERAPKNRFNRNPLLSLGIGADGLKTGHTEEAGYGLVGSARQGDRRVILVISGLNSAEERSEEGERIVNWAFRQFVQKTVVDKGTRLATAPVWLGEARAVGVVAGEDINLLVPALLQEEVHAKVTY
;
A
#
# COMPACT_ATOMS: atom_id res chain seq x y z
N MET A 1 4.58 -65.98 -16.10
CA MET A 1 5.51 -64.89 -15.94
C MET A 1 5.04 -63.58 -16.66
N ARG A 2 3.76 -63.23 -16.59
CA ARG A 2 3.18 -62.04 -17.25
C ARG A 2 2.19 -61.23 -16.38
N LEU A 3 2.08 -61.55 -15.07
CA LEU A 3 1.16 -60.86 -14.16
C LEU A 3 1.86 -59.94 -13.12
N LEU A 4 3.21 -59.93 -13.05
CA LEU A 4 3.92 -59.09 -12.09
C LEU A 4 4.39 -57.74 -12.65
N THR A 5 4.34 -57.55 -13.97
CA THR A 5 4.83 -56.30 -14.62
C THR A 5 3.76 -55.20 -14.73
N THR A 6 2.50 -55.51 -14.50
CA THR A 6 1.37 -54.55 -14.62
C THR A 6 1.06 -53.83 -13.30
N LEU A 7 1.57 -54.28 -12.17
CA LEU A 7 1.34 -53.60 -10.86
C LEU A 7 2.37 -52.49 -10.53
N LEU A 8 3.54 -52.50 -11.17
CA LEU A 8 4.57 -51.46 -10.90
C LEU A 8 4.37 -50.17 -11.73
N THR A 9 3.68 -50.24 -12.85
CA THR A 9 3.38 -49.05 -13.68
C THR A 9 2.19 -48.23 -13.17
N GLY A 10 1.34 -48.78 -12.33
CA GLY A 10 0.21 -48.07 -11.72
C GLY A 10 0.60 -47.21 -10.51
N LEU A 11 1.70 -47.54 -9.84
CA LEU A 11 2.12 -46.80 -8.63
C LEU A 11 3.00 -45.58 -8.94
N ALA A 12 3.66 -45.55 -10.10
CA ALA A 12 4.48 -44.44 -10.53
C ALA A 12 3.66 -43.25 -11.11
N ALA A 13 2.42 -43.49 -11.58
CA ALA A 13 1.57 -42.45 -12.13
C ALA A 13 0.73 -41.71 -11.06
N ALA A 14 0.61 -42.25 -9.86
CA ALA A 14 -0.13 -41.62 -8.76
C ALA A 14 0.64 -40.57 -7.96
N LEU A 15 1.96 -40.49 -8.18
CA LEU A 15 2.85 -39.52 -7.46
C LEU A 15 2.99 -38.16 -8.17
N LEU A 16 2.37 -37.96 -9.34
CA LEU A 16 2.48 -36.72 -10.12
C LEU A 16 1.23 -35.81 -10.08
N LEU A 17 0.25 -36.12 -9.23
CA LEU A 17 -0.97 -35.34 -9.06
C LEU A 17 -1.11 -34.79 -7.64
N SER A 18 0.00 -34.31 -7.05
CA SER A 18 -0.14 -33.36 -5.95
C SER A 18 -0.65 -32.06 -6.59
N PRO A 19 -1.85 -31.57 -6.27
CA PRO A 19 -2.26 -30.25 -6.73
C PRO A 19 -1.17 -29.26 -6.24
N PRO A 20 -0.73 -28.32 -7.08
CA PRO A 20 0.14 -27.27 -6.61
C PRO A 20 -0.52 -26.67 -5.37
N ALA A 21 0.24 -26.47 -4.28
CA ALA A 21 -0.24 -25.78 -3.10
C ALA A 21 -0.97 -24.54 -3.59
N GLY A 22 -2.32 -24.52 -3.43
CA GLY A 22 -3.18 -23.61 -4.14
C GLY A 22 -2.70 -22.17 -3.92
N ALA A 23 -2.29 -21.50 -5.00
CA ALA A 23 -1.96 -20.10 -4.96
C ALA A 23 -3.12 -19.35 -4.32
N PHE A 24 -2.83 -18.41 -3.44
CA PHE A 24 -3.89 -17.60 -2.83
C PHE A 24 -4.68 -16.88 -3.92
N GLU A 25 -5.96 -17.19 -4.04
CA GLU A 25 -6.85 -16.51 -4.97
C GLU A 25 -7.62 -15.40 -4.28
N THR A 26 -7.62 -14.22 -4.89
CA THR A 26 -8.39 -13.07 -4.43
C THR A 26 -9.62 -12.82 -5.30
N ARG A 27 -10.73 -12.43 -4.64
CA ARG A 27 -11.96 -11.99 -5.30
C ARG A 27 -11.83 -10.61 -5.96
N ALA A 28 -10.81 -9.81 -5.59
CA ALA A 28 -10.57 -8.50 -6.17
C ALA A 28 -10.28 -8.60 -7.69
N THR A 29 -10.72 -7.59 -8.44
CA THR A 29 -10.40 -7.45 -9.88
C THR A 29 -8.90 -7.22 -10.09
N ALA A 30 -8.30 -6.40 -9.23
CA ALA A 30 -6.87 -6.16 -9.18
C ALA A 30 -6.39 -6.15 -7.75
N ALA A 31 -5.18 -6.69 -7.51
CA ALA A 31 -4.58 -6.79 -6.20
C ALA A 31 -3.05 -6.73 -6.26
N TYR A 32 -2.45 -6.13 -5.25
CA TYR A 32 -1.01 -6.15 -5.02
C TYR A 32 -0.73 -6.24 -3.53
N VAL A 33 0.03 -7.26 -3.11
CA VAL A 33 0.39 -7.46 -1.71
C VAL A 33 1.90 -7.54 -1.59
N LEU A 34 2.45 -6.66 -0.78
CA LEU A 34 3.89 -6.50 -0.57
C LEU A 34 4.23 -6.78 0.89
N ASP A 35 5.14 -7.70 1.14
CA ASP A 35 5.88 -7.73 2.40
C ASP A 35 6.87 -6.56 2.38
N GLN A 36 6.55 -5.51 3.10
CA GLN A 36 7.32 -4.26 3.11
C GLN A 36 8.70 -4.46 3.74
N THR A 37 8.79 -5.35 4.74
CA THR A 37 10.03 -5.60 5.47
C THR A 37 11.12 -6.24 4.59
N THR A 38 10.72 -7.16 3.69
CA THR A 38 11.65 -7.87 2.80
C THR A 38 11.61 -7.39 1.35
N GLY A 39 10.64 -6.54 0.99
CA GLY A 39 10.41 -6.12 -0.39
C GLY A 39 9.78 -7.21 -1.28
N THR A 40 9.35 -8.33 -0.68
CA THR A 40 8.81 -9.49 -1.43
C THR A 40 7.36 -9.27 -1.83
N VAL A 41 7.05 -9.44 -3.12
CA VAL A 41 5.66 -9.42 -3.62
C VAL A 41 5.02 -10.77 -3.33
N LEU A 42 3.98 -10.78 -2.49
CA LEU A 42 3.27 -12.01 -2.08
C LEU A 42 2.12 -12.35 -3.02
N LEU A 43 1.43 -11.33 -3.53
CA LEU A 43 0.29 -11.47 -4.45
C LEU A 43 0.34 -10.37 -5.49
N SER A 44 0.13 -10.75 -6.74
CA SER A 44 0.10 -9.84 -7.88
C SER A 44 -0.96 -10.30 -8.88
N LYS A 45 -2.08 -9.56 -8.94
CA LYS A 45 -3.19 -9.78 -9.87
C LYS A 45 -3.51 -8.47 -10.58
N ASN A 46 -3.33 -8.42 -11.89
CA ASN A 46 -3.52 -7.21 -12.69
C ASN A 46 -2.86 -5.94 -12.07
N PRO A 47 -1.58 -6.04 -11.60
CA PRO A 47 -0.98 -5.02 -10.74
C PRO A 47 -0.81 -3.67 -11.40
N ASP A 48 -0.56 -3.65 -12.72
CA ASP A 48 -0.30 -2.46 -13.52
C ASP A 48 -1.56 -1.96 -14.28
N MET A 49 -2.73 -2.58 -14.05
CA MET A 49 -3.99 -2.15 -14.67
C MET A 49 -4.41 -0.78 -14.12
N PRO A 50 -4.53 0.27 -14.95
CA PRO A 50 -4.97 1.59 -14.51
C PRO A 50 -6.49 1.59 -14.30
N LEU A 51 -6.89 1.63 -13.04
CA LEU A 51 -8.29 1.62 -12.60
C LEU A 51 -8.68 2.96 -11.98
N PRO A 52 -9.98 3.30 -11.90
CA PRO A 52 -10.45 4.42 -11.10
C PRO A 52 -10.10 4.17 -9.64
N PRO A 53 -9.29 5.04 -8.99
CA PRO A 53 -8.83 4.81 -7.62
C PRO A 53 -9.88 5.18 -6.57
N ALA A 54 -10.91 5.90 -6.94
CA ALA A 54 -11.83 6.52 -5.99
C ALA A 54 -11.04 7.30 -4.91
N SER A 55 -11.50 7.28 -3.67
CA SER A 55 -10.84 7.99 -2.56
C SER A 55 -9.48 7.43 -2.14
N MET A 56 -8.99 6.33 -2.72
CA MET A 56 -7.62 5.88 -2.48
C MET A 56 -6.60 6.87 -3.07
N SER A 57 -6.97 7.65 -4.10
CA SER A 57 -6.11 8.69 -4.66
C SER A 57 -5.77 9.82 -3.69
N LYS A 58 -6.56 10.01 -2.62
CA LYS A 58 -6.30 10.99 -1.57
C LYS A 58 -4.95 10.74 -0.84
N LEU A 59 -4.42 9.53 -0.93
CA LEU A 59 -3.07 9.24 -0.47
C LEU A 59 -2.02 10.09 -1.19
N MET A 60 -2.25 10.42 -2.48
CA MET A 60 -1.35 11.32 -3.22
C MET A 60 -1.50 12.77 -2.77
N THR A 61 -2.71 13.22 -2.47
CA THR A 61 -2.96 14.55 -1.87
C THR A 61 -2.24 14.69 -0.52
N LEU A 62 -2.33 13.65 0.31
CA LEU A 62 -1.60 13.60 1.58
C LEU A 62 -0.08 13.56 1.38
N ASN A 63 0.43 12.80 0.40
CA ASN A 63 1.86 12.81 0.07
C ASN A 63 2.36 14.21 -0.27
N MET A 64 1.64 14.95 -1.15
CA MET A 64 1.99 16.31 -1.52
C MET A 64 1.95 17.26 -0.32
N LEU A 65 0.98 17.08 0.58
CA LEU A 65 0.85 17.87 1.81
C LEU A 65 1.98 17.54 2.81
N PHE A 66 2.33 16.26 2.97
CA PHE A 66 3.43 15.86 3.84
C PHE A 66 4.80 16.32 3.31
N GLU A 67 4.98 16.32 1.99
CA GLU A 67 6.15 16.97 1.38
C GLU A 67 6.20 18.46 1.69
N ALA A 68 5.07 19.18 1.61
CA ALA A 68 5.00 20.60 1.93
C ALA A 68 5.28 20.89 3.41
N LEU A 69 4.86 20.01 4.32
CA LEU A 69 5.19 20.07 5.76
C LEU A 69 6.68 19.86 5.99
N ARG A 70 7.26 18.82 5.40
CA ARG A 70 8.69 18.50 5.53
C ARG A 70 9.59 19.59 4.97
N ASP A 71 9.19 20.20 3.85
CA ASP A 71 9.93 21.30 3.22
C ASP A 71 9.73 22.65 3.94
N GLY A 72 8.90 22.70 4.99
CA GLY A 72 8.62 23.92 5.74
C GLY A 72 7.77 24.95 5.00
N ARG A 73 7.14 24.58 3.89
CA ARG A 73 6.23 25.46 3.13
C ARG A 73 4.93 25.71 3.89
N VAL A 74 4.52 24.77 4.72
CA VAL A 74 3.40 24.88 5.65
C VAL A 74 3.76 24.20 6.97
N THR A 75 3.00 24.49 8.02
CA THR A 75 3.05 23.81 9.33
C THR A 75 1.70 23.16 9.62
N LEU A 76 1.60 22.33 10.64
CA LEU A 76 0.32 21.74 11.07
C LEU A 76 -0.70 22.80 11.48
N ASP A 77 -0.24 23.97 11.97
CA ASP A 77 -1.09 25.09 12.38
C ASP A 77 -1.40 26.07 11.24
N THR A 78 -0.80 25.90 10.05
CA THR A 78 -1.13 26.72 8.89
C THR A 78 -2.62 26.57 8.56
N GLN A 79 -3.30 27.70 8.39
CA GLN A 79 -4.73 27.73 8.05
C GLN A 79 -4.92 28.04 6.57
N PHE A 80 -5.83 27.31 5.92
CA PHE A 80 -6.22 27.56 4.54
C PHE A 80 -7.63 28.13 4.45
N SER A 81 -7.86 28.92 3.39
CA SER A 81 -9.19 29.44 3.07
C SER A 81 -10.01 28.37 2.37
N VAL A 82 -11.30 28.36 2.61
CA VAL A 82 -12.26 27.49 1.92
C VAL A 82 -12.90 28.28 0.78
N SER A 83 -12.76 27.79 -0.44
CA SER A 83 -13.39 28.38 -1.62
C SER A 83 -14.85 27.90 -1.79
N THR A 84 -15.63 28.60 -2.59
CA THR A 84 -16.96 28.14 -3.03
C THR A 84 -16.89 26.76 -3.67
N LYS A 85 -15.87 26.49 -4.51
CA LYS A 85 -15.64 25.17 -5.11
C LYS A 85 -15.47 24.07 -4.04
N ALA A 86 -14.66 24.33 -3.02
CA ALA A 86 -14.45 23.37 -1.92
C ALA A 86 -15.75 23.13 -1.14
N LYS A 87 -16.47 24.17 -0.77
CA LYS A 87 -17.75 24.11 -0.06
C LYS A 87 -18.82 23.31 -0.82
N GLU A 88 -18.88 23.46 -2.14
CA GLU A 88 -19.88 22.82 -2.99
C GLU A 88 -19.52 21.36 -3.35
N MET A 89 -18.38 20.85 -2.89
CA MET A 89 -18.01 19.46 -3.13
C MET A 89 -19.01 18.48 -2.54
N GLY A 90 -19.42 17.53 -3.37
CA GLY A 90 -20.31 16.44 -2.97
C GLY A 90 -19.62 15.22 -2.38
N GLY A 91 -20.42 14.22 -2.05
CA GLY A 91 -19.98 12.94 -1.52
C GLY A 91 -19.53 13.04 -0.07
N SER A 92 -18.38 12.48 0.25
CA SER A 92 -17.81 12.52 1.61
C SER A 92 -17.11 13.86 1.84
N THR A 93 -17.52 14.60 2.86
CA THR A 93 -17.02 15.95 3.16
C THR A 93 -16.83 16.13 4.66
N MET A 94 -16.04 17.13 5.03
CA MET A 94 -15.93 17.69 6.38
C MET A 94 -17.05 18.71 6.66
N PHE A 95 -17.83 19.09 5.64
CA PHE A 95 -18.81 20.19 5.63
C PHE A 95 -18.17 21.56 5.93
N LEU A 96 -17.07 21.84 5.24
CA LEU A 96 -16.38 23.12 5.33
C LEU A 96 -17.22 24.24 4.70
N ASP A 97 -17.20 25.43 5.34
CA ASP A 97 -17.83 26.66 4.86
C ASP A 97 -16.76 27.68 4.46
N GLU A 98 -17.10 28.64 3.58
CA GLU A 98 -16.20 29.68 3.09
C GLU A 98 -15.59 30.57 4.21
N GLN A 99 -16.26 30.61 5.37
CA GLN A 99 -15.80 31.35 6.54
C GLN A 99 -14.83 30.55 7.40
N ASP A 100 -14.74 29.24 7.19
CA ASP A 100 -13.82 28.39 7.94
C ASP A 100 -12.36 28.65 7.53
N ARG A 101 -11.49 28.39 8.49
CA ARG A 101 -10.03 28.43 8.31
C ARG A 101 -9.44 27.17 8.94
N PRO A 102 -9.70 25.97 8.34
CA PRO A 102 -9.21 24.74 8.89
C PRO A 102 -7.69 24.73 8.89
N ARG A 103 -7.09 24.22 9.97
CA ARG A 103 -5.66 23.99 10.05
C ARG A 103 -5.26 22.80 9.18
N VAL A 104 -4.03 22.78 8.72
CA VAL A 104 -3.45 21.65 7.97
C VAL A 104 -3.66 20.33 8.71
N GLU A 105 -3.50 20.32 10.04
CA GLU A 105 -3.74 19.12 10.86
C GLU A 105 -5.20 18.63 10.77
N ASP A 106 -6.16 19.54 10.82
CA ASP A 106 -7.59 19.19 10.70
C ASP A 106 -7.91 18.65 9.30
N LEU A 107 -7.29 19.22 8.26
CA LEU A 107 -7.43 18.73 6.87
C LEU A 107 -6.85 17.34 6.71
N ILE A 108 -5.68 17.03 7.29
CA ILE A 108 -5.10 15.69 7.29
C ILE A 108 -6.07 14.68 7.91
N LYS A 109 -6.56 14.97 9.13
CA LYS A 109 -7.54 14.11 9.84
C LYS A 109 -8.83 13.92 9.03
N GLY A 110 -9.37 15.00 8.48
CA GLY A 110 -10.58 14.97 7.67
C GLY A 110 -10.42 14.19 6.36
N ILE A 111 -9.30 14.32 5.68
CA ILE A 111 -9.00 13.55 4.46
C ILE A 111 -8.90 12.05 4.77
N ILE A 112 -8.25 11.68 5.88
CA ILE A 112 -8.03 10.29 6.27
C ILE A 112 -9.33 9.66 6.77
N VAL A 113 -9.95 10.24 7.80
CA VAL A 113 -11.07 9.64 8.53
C VAL A 113 -12.39 9.86 7.81
N GLN A 114 -12.74 11.13 7.53
CA GLN A 114 -13.98 11.50 6.88
C GLN A 114 -13.94 11.32 5.35
N SER A 115 -12.74 11.15 4.80
CA SER A 115 -12.51 11.12 3.35
C SER A 115 -12.98 12.41 2.64
N GLY A 116 -12.77 13.57 3.29
CA GLY A 116 -13.24 14.88 2.87
C GLY A 116 -12.80 15.26 1.46
N ASN A 117 -13.75 15.36 0.53
CA ASN A 117 -13.48 15.86 -0.82
C ASN A 117 -13.21 17.37 -0.80
N ASP A 118 -13.99 18.10 0.00
CA ASP A 118 -13.81 19.51 0.29
C ASP A 118 -12.41 19.82 0.84
N ALA A 119 -11.96 19.03 1.81
CA ALA A 119 -10.63 19.15 2.38
C ALA A 119 -9.51 18.95 1.34
N CYS A 120 -9.71 18.03 0.38
CA CYS A 120 -8.74 17.84 -0.71
C CYS A 120 -8.67 19.06 -1.63
N VAL A 121 -9.79 19.69 -1.95
CA VAL A 121 -9.82 20.92 -2.74
C VAL A 121 -9.14 22.06 -1.98
N VAL A 122 -9.42 22.22 -0.68
CA VAL A 122 -8.76 23.22 0.17
C VAL A 122 -7.24 23.04 0.19
N VAL A 123 -6.75 21.79 0.35
CA VAL A 123 -5.31 21.50 0.28
C VAL A 123 -4.75 21.83 -1.10
N ALA A 124 -5.44 21.43 -2.17
CA ALA A 124 -4.98 21.67 -3.53
C ALA A 124 -4.85 23.17 -3.85
N GLU A 125 -5.86 23.94 -3.49
CA GLU A 125 -5.87 25.41 -3.69
C GLU A 125 -4.81 26.08 -2.79
N GLY A 126 -4.68 25.64 -1.54
CA GLY A 126 -3.68 26.18 -0.61
C GLY A 126 -2.24 25.93 -1.03
N LEU A 127 -1.94 24.81 -1.68
CA LEU A 127 -0.57 24.45 -2.09
C LEU A 127 -0.24 24.88 -3.54
N ALA A 128 -1.22 24.94 -4.44
CA ALA A 128 -0.99 25.17 -5.86
C ALA A 128 -1.87 26.27 -6.50
N GLY A 129 -2.68 26.95 -5.69
CA GLY A 129 -3.56 28.02 -6.13
C GLY A 129 -4.87 27.53 -6.78
N THR A 130 -4.85 26.41 -7.51
CA THR A 130 -6.04 25.77 -8.08
C THR A 130 -5.95 24.24 -8.01
N GLU A 131 -7.09 23.55 -7.98
CA GLU A 131 -7.11 22.08 -8.00
C GLU A 131 -6.54 21.51 -9.29
N GLU A 132 -6.75 22.17 -10.42
CA GLU A 132 -6.23 21.76 -11.73
C GLU A 132 -4.70 21.84 -11.79
N ALA A 133 -4.11 22.90 -11.21
CA ALA A 133 -2.66 23.03 -11.08
C ALA A 133 -2.10 21.92 -10.16
N PHE A 134 -2.79 21.68 -9.03
CA PHE A 134 -2.40 20.63 -8.09
C PHE A 134 -2.47 19.23 -8.73
N ALA A 135 -3.51 18.91 -9.48
CA ALA A 135 -3.65 17.62 -10.18
C ALA A 135 -2.52 17.36 -11.19
N ARG A 136 -2.06 18.42 -11.91
CA ARG A 136 -0.88 18.31 -12.77
C ARG A 136 0.38 17.99 -11.95
N LEU A 137 0.61 18.70 -10.85
CA LEU A 137 1.73 18.43 -9.95
C LEU A 137 1.66 17.02 -9.33
N MET A 138 0.46 16.53 -8.96
CA MET A 138 0.26 15.15 -8.51
C MET A 138 0.73 14.15 -9.57
N THR A 139 0.36 14.37 -10.84
CA THR A 139 0.73 13.48 -11.95
C THR A 139 2.25 13.50 -12.17
N GLU A 140 2.86 14.68 -12.24
CA GLU A 140 4.31 14.84 -12.40
C GLU A 140 5.06 14.15 -11.24
N ARG A 141 4.57 14.37 -10.00
CA ARG A 141 5.17 13.76 -8.82
C ARG A 141 5.02 12.24 -8.83
N ALA A 142 3.87 11.70 -9.23
CA ALA A 142 3.65 10.27 -9.36
C ALA A 142 4.65 9.63 -10.33
N GLN A 143 4.85 10.24 -11.50
CA GLN A 143 5.84 9.78 -12.48
C GLN A 143 7.25 9.78 -11.90
N ALA A 144 7.63 10.84 -11.18
CA ALA A 144 8.93 10.94 -10.52
C ALA A 144 9.13 9.89 -9.40
N LEU A 145 8.05 9.39 -8.81
CA LEU A 145 8.05 8.31 -7.82
C LEU A 145 8.01 6.90 -8.45
N GLY A 146 7.98 6.80 -9.78
CA GLY A 146 7.88 5.52 -10.48
C GLY A 146 6.46 4.96 -10.59
N MET A 147 5.43 5.76 -10.28
CA MET A 147 4.02 5.40 -10.39
C MET A 147 3.55 5.64 -11.84
N THR A 148 4.04 4.82 -12.77
CA THR A 148 3.93 5.05 -14.22
C THR A 148 2.54 4.84 -14.78
N GLN A 149 1.64 4.20 -14.04
CA GLN A 149 0.25 3.93 -14.42
C GLN A 149 -0.74 4.88 -13.72
N SER A 150 -0.23 5.98 -13.11
CA SER A 150 -1.04 6.92 -12.35
C SER A 150 -1.14 8.28 -13.03
N THR A 151 -2.38 8.76 -13.14
CA THR A 151 -2.72 10.10 -13.62
C THR A 151 -3.81 10.70 -12.74
N PHE A 152 -3.76 12.02 -12.54
CA PHE A 152 -4.69 12.73 -11.68
C PHE A 152 -5.37 13.86 -12.42
N ALA A 153 -6.70 13.92 -12.32
CA ALA A 153 -7.54 14.98 -12.82
C ALA A 153 -8.08 15.90 -11.72
N ASN A 154 -8.04 15.42 -10.47
CA ASN A 154 -8.48 16.16 -9.30
C ASN A 154 -7.76 15.64 -8.03
N ALA A 155 -7.93 16.36 -6.91
CA ALA A 155 -7.28 16.05 -5.65
C ALA A 155 -7.98 14.96 -4.83
N SER A 156 -9.25 14.66 -5.11
CA SER A 156 -10.11 13.86 -4.22
C SER A 156 -10.35 12.42 -4.69
N GLY A 157 -10.09 12.12 -5.97
CA GLY A 157 -10.49 10.86 -6.59
C GLY A 157 -11.94 10.88 -7.07
N TRP A 158 -12.52 12.07 -7.23
CA TRP A 158 -13.82 12.22 -7.86
C TRP A 158 -13.81 11.60 -9.26
N PRO A 159 -14.89 10.95 -9.70
CA PRO A 159 -14.93 10.27 -10.99
C PRO A 159 -14.53 11.17 -12.17
N HIS A 160 -13.54 10.74 -12.91
CA HIS A 160 -13.07 11.41 -14.11
C HIS A 160 -12.32 10.41 -15.01
N PRO A 161 -12.44 10.44 -16.34
CA PRO A 161 -11.78 9.50 -17.25
C PRO A 161 -10.25 9.42 -17.06
N ASN A 162 -9.63 10.55 -16.73
CA ASN A 162 -8.18 10.66 -16.54
C ASN A 162 -7.75 10.48 -15.07
N GLN A 163 -8.65 10.10 -14.17
CA GLN A 163 -8.30 9.78 -12.79
C GLN A 163 -8.04 8.28 -12.69
N ARG A 164 -6.79 7.86 -12.83
CA ARG A 164 -6.40 6.45 -12.91
C ARG A 164 -5.18 6.16 -12.02
N MET A 165 -5.17 5.00 -11.38
CA MET A 165 -4.03 4.45 -10.63
C MET A 165 -4.02 2.93 -10.73
N SER A 166 -2.83 2.33 -10.72
CA SER A 166 -2.69 0.88 -10.60
C SER A 166 -2.53 0.46 -9.13
N MET A 167 -2.78 -0.81 -8.83
CA MET A 167 -2.60 -1.33 -7.47
C MET A 167 -1.14 -1.33 -7.04
N LYS A 168 -0.23 -1.54 -7.97
CA LYS A 168 1.21 -1.45 -7.73
C LYS A 168 1.63 -0.01 -7.43
N ASP A 169 1.13 0.97 -8.16
CA ASP A 169 1.42 2.39 -7.90
C ASP A 169 0.90 2.85 -6.54
N LEU A 170 -0.32 2.40 -6.16
CA LEU A 170 -0.85 2.65 -4.82
C LEU A 170 0.00 1.99 -3.73
N ALA A 171 0.59 0.82 -3.99
CA ALA A 171 1.51 0.18 -3.04
C ALA A 171 2.84 0.95 -2.91
N ILE A 172 3.40 1.48 -4.03
CA ILE A 172 4.55 2.39 -4.01
C ILE A 172 4.25 3.60 -3.12
N LEU A 173 3.10 4.22 -3.34
CA LEU A 173 2.67 5.39 -2.58
C LEU A 173 2.46 5.07 -1.09
N ALA A 174 1.80 3.96 -0.78
CA ALA A 174 1.60 3.51 0.60
C ALA A 174 2.93 3.24 1.31
N ASN A 175 3.85 2.52 0.65
CA ASN A 175 5.19 2.29 1.19
C ASN A 175 5.91 3.60 1.48
N ARG A 176 5.86 4.56 0.55
CA ARG A 176 6.47 5.87 0.74
C ARG A 176 5.88 6.61 1.95
N LEU A 177 4.56 6.64 2.10
CA LEU A 177 3.91 7.30 3.25
C LEU A 177 4.34 6.68 4.59
N ILE A 178 4.59 5.38 4.62
CA ILE A 178 5.06 4.67 5.81
C ILE A 178 6.53 4.98 6.11
N THR A 179 7.40 4.97 5.08
CA THR A 179 8.86 5.04 5.26
C THR A 179 9.41 6.45 5.30
N GLU A 180 8.83 7.35 4.50
CA GLU A 180 9.34 8.71 4.34
C GLU A 180 8.66 9.73 5.27
N PHE A 181 7.46 9.40 5.78
CA PHE A 181 6.68 10.29 6.64
C PHE A 181 6.20 9.60 7.93
N PRO A 182 7.08 8.90 8.67
CA PRO A 182 6.70 8.18 9.88
C PRO A 182 6.09 9.09 10.94
N GLU A 183 6.46 10.38 10.99
CA GLU A 183 5.94 11.38 11.89
C GLU A 183 4.46 11.71 11.67
N TYR A 184 3.97 11.53 10.43
CA TYR A 184 2.55 11.79 10.09
C TYR A 184 1.77 10.49 9.90
N TYR A 185 2.46 9.34 9.80
CA TYR A 185 1.81 8.06 9.52
C TYR A 185 0.77 7.66 10.59
N GLY A 186 0.99 8.04 11.84
CA GLY A 186 0.06 7.76 12.95
C GLY A 186 -1.37 8.27 12.72
N TYR A 187 -1.57 9.29 11.90
CA TYR A 187 -2.92 9.79 11.57
C TYR A 187 -3.79 8.74 10.85
N PHE A 188 -3.22 7.79 10.11
CA PHE A 188 -3.96 6.77 9.39
C PHE A 188 -4.66 5.76 10.30
N SER A 189 -4.22 5.61 11.54
CA SER A 189 -4.82 4.73 12.54
C SER A 189 -5.93 5.38 13.37
N LEU A 190 -6.23 6.67 13.15
CA LEU A 190 -7.31 7.35 13.86
C LEU A 190 -8.65 6.67 13.57
N ALA A 191 -9.34 6.25 14.64
CA ALA A 191 -10.65 5.59 14.52
C ALA A 191 -11.77 6.58 14.20
N GLU A 192 -11.67 7.81 14.70
CA GLU A 192 -12.68 8.85 14.49
C GLU A 192 -12.07 10.25 14.44
N PHE A 193 -12.75 11.12 13.71
CA PHE A 193 -12.52 12.56 13.68
C PHE A 193 -13.79 13.26 13.18
N GLY A 194 -14.15 14.37 13.79
CA GLY A 194 -15.22 15.24 13.34
C GLY A 194 -14.79 16.69 13.44
N TYR A 195 -14.77 17.40 12.32
CA TYR A 195 -14.48 18.82 12.31
C TYR A 195 -15.68 19.60 12.86
N ASP A 196 -15.50 20.34 13.95
CA ASP A 196 -16.54 21.11 14.64
C ASP A 196 -17.87 20.34 14.86
N GLU A 197 -17.77 19.02 15.04
CA GLU A 197 -18.92 18.10 15.23
C GLU A 197 -19.95 18.12 14.09
N ARG A 198 -19.58 18.66 12.91
CA ARG A 198 -20.52 18.88 11.79
C ARG A 198 -20.95 17.61 11.07
N ALA A 199 -20.23 16.56 11.08
CA ALA A 199 -20.55 15.34 10.34
C ALA A 199 -20.71 14.12 11.25
N PRO A 200 -21.69 14.07 12.17
CA PRO A 200 -21.77 13.03 13.20
C PRO A 200 -21.89 11.61 12.62
N LYS A 201 -22.47 11.47 11.42
CA LYS A 201 -22.59 10.17 10.73
C LYS A 201 -21.35 9.79 9.92
N ASN A 202 -20.45 10.74 9.62
CA ASN A 202 -19.24 10.54 8.84
C ASN A 202 -17.95 10.75 9.67
N ARG A 203 -18.03 10.58 10.98
CA ARG A 203 -16.88 10.79 11.89
C ARG A 203 -16.00 9.57 12.05
N PHE A 204 -16.42 8.39 11.62
CA PHE A 204 -15.69 7.15 11.81
C PHE A 204 -14.83 6.78 10.61
N ASN A 205 -13.62 6.28 10.87
CA ASN A 205 -12.75 5.76 9.82
C ASN A 205 -13.37 4.51 9.18
N ARG A 206 -13.44 4.52 7.85
CA ARG A 206 -14.06 3.43 7.08
C ARG A 206 -13.13 2.27 6.75
N ASN A 207 -11.88 2.32 7.21
CA ASN A 207 -10.95 1.18 7.07
C ASN A 207 -11.37 0.05 8.03
N PRO A 208 -11.92 -1.07 7.52
CA PRO A 208 -12.45 -2.12 8.36
C PRO A 208 -11.37 -2.86 9.15
N LEU A 209 -10.12 -2.83 8.69
CA LEU A 209 -9.04 -3.58 9.31
C LEU A 209 -8.62 -3.01 10.67
N LEU A 210 -8.85 -1.72 10.93
CA LEU A 210 -8.41 -1.05 12.16
C LEU A 210 -9.04 -1.64 13.43
N SER A 211 -10.26 -2.20 13.33
CA SER A 211 -10.99 -2.77 14.47
C SER A 211 -10.77 -4.26 14.69
N LEU A 212 -10.04 -4.96 13.80
CA LEU A 212 -9.93 -6.43 13.82
C LEU A 212 -8.85 -6.98 14.75
N GLY A 213 -8.01 -6.13 15.35
CA GLY A 213 -6.92 -6.61 16.21
C GLY A 213 -5.83 -7.40 15.49
N ILE A 214 -5.70 -7.25 14.17
CA ILE A 214 -4.73 -7.96 13.32
C ILE A 214 -3.44 -7.17 13.07
N GLY A 215 -3.22 -6.10 13.83
CA GLY A 215 -2.06 -5.22 13.68
C GLY A 215 -2.20 -4.17 12.57
N ALA A 216 -3.41 -3.95 12.05
CA ALA A 216 -3.65 -2.95 11.02
C ALA A 216 -3.54 -1.53 11.58
N ASP A 217 -2.89 -0.63 10.81
CA ASP A 217 -2.62 0.76 11.20
C ASP A 217 -2.84 1.79 10.08
N GLY A 218 -3.43 1.39 8.97
CA GLY A 218 -3.72 2.27 7.82
C GLY A 218 -4.30 1.51 6.64
N LEU A 219 -4.54 2.13 5.49
CA LEU A 219 -4.41 3.56 5.19
C LEU A 219 -5.75 4.14 4.72
N LYS A 220 -6.32 3.67 3.56
CA LYS A 220 -7.43 4.35 2.92
C LYS A 220 -8.35 3.41 2.14
N THR A 221 -9.66 3.64 2.26
CA THR A 221 -10.67 2.97 1.45
C THR A 221 -11.08 3.85 0.26
N GLY A 222 -11.57 3.21 -0.80
CA GLY A 222 -12.19 3.86 -1.93
C GLY A 222 -13.46 3.14 -2.36
N HIS A 223 -14.41 3.89 -2.93
CA HIS A 223 -15.60 3.34 -3.58
C HIS A 223 -16.16 4.33 -4.58
N THR A 224 -16.46 3.86 -5.78
CA THR A 224 -17.37 4.46 -6.77
C THR A 224 -18.08 3.31 -7.49
N GLU A 225 -19.17 3.59 -8.17
CA GLU A 225 -19.86 2.55 -8.97
C GLU A 225 -18.95 1.94 -10.03
N GLU A 226 -18.09 2.72 -10.68
CA GLU A 226 -17.12 2.24 -11.69
C GLU A 226 -15.99 1.43 -11.07
N ALA A 227 -15.47 1.86 -9.91
CA ALA A 227 -14.31 1.25 -9.26
C ALA A 227 -14.65 0.00 -8.44
N GLY A 228 -15.90 -0.15 -8.01
CA GLY A 228 -16.25 -1.06 -6.93
C GLY A 228 -15.63 -0.62 -5.60
N TYR A 229 -15.53 -1.53 -4.65
CA TYR A 229 -14.92 -1.29 -3.35
C TYR A 229 -13.43 -1.61 -3.37
N GLY A 230 -12.62 -0.67 -2.87
CA GLY A 230 -11.17 -0.81 -2.80
C GLY A 230 -10.61 -0.48 -1.41
N LEU A 231 -9.39 -0.95 -1.17
CA LEU A 231 -8.65 -0.73 0.08
C LEU A 231 -7.15 -0.68 -0.21
N VAL A 232 -6.50 0.35 0.31
CA VAL A 232 -5.08 0.33 0.61
C VAL A 232 -4.96 0.08 2.10
N GLY A 233 -4.44 -1.07 2.48
CA GLY A 233 -4.28 -1.49 3.87
C GLY A 233 -2.81 -1.69 4.23
N SER A 234 -2.49 -1.55 5.51
CA SER A 234 -1.22 -1.93 6.09
C SER A 234 -1.45 -2.56 7.45
N ALA A 235 -0.70 -3.62 7.74
CA ALA A 235 -0.69 -4.27 9.05
C ALA A 235 0.76 -4.61 9.44
N ARG A 236 1.04 -4.52 10.75
CA ARG A 236 2.33 -4.89 11.34
C ARG A 236 2.13 -5.93 12.44
N GLN A 237 2.87 -7.03 12.36
CA GLN A 237 2.92 -8.04 13.41
C GLN A 237 4.39 -8.34 13.74
N GLY A 238 4.80 -8.03 14.97
CA GLY A 238 6.21 -8.02 15.34
C GLY A 238 7.00 -7.03 14.49
N ASP A 239 8.06 -7.50 13.85
CA ASP A 239 8.93 -6.69 12.98
C ASP A 239 8.51 -6.72 11.50
N ARG A 240 7.53 -7.56 11.14
CA ARG A 240 7.03 -7.64 9.76
C ARG A 240 5.88 -6.70 9.51
N ARG A 241 5.92 -6.05 8.36
CA ARG A 241 4.84 -5.21 7.83
C ARG A 241 4.40 -5.71 6.46
N VAL A 242 3.10 -5.77 6.26
CA VAL A 242 2.48 -6.09 4.97
C VAL A 242 1.66 -4.90 4.50
N ILE A 243 1.80 -4.55 3.23
CA ILE A 243 0.95 -3.59 2.52
C ILE A 243 0.08 -4.37 1.56
N LEU A 244 -1.22 -4.12 1.56
CA LEU A 244 -2.17 -4.69 0.61
C LEU A 244 -2.93 -3.61 -0.13
N VAL A 245 -3.11 -3.81 -1.42
CA VAL A 245 -3.94 -2.95 -2.27
C VAL A 245 -4.88 -3.84 -3.06
N ILE A 246 -6.19 -3.62 -2.90
CA ILE A 246 -7.24 -4.37 -3.59
C ILE A 246 -8.29 -3.43 -4.15
N SER A 247 -8.87 -3.77 -5.30
CA SER A 247 -9.94 -3.00 -5.96
C SER A 247 -10.88 -3.89 -6.75
N GLY A 248 -12.09 -3.40 -6.99
CA GLY A 248 -13.09 -4.10 -7.80
C GLY A 248 -13.87 -5.14 -7.02
N LEU A 249 -14.05 -4.96 -5.71
CA LEU A 249 -14.93 -5.79 -4.88
C LEU A 249 -16.37 -5.27 -4.93
N ASN A 250 -17.35 -6.15 -4.66
CA ASN A 250 -18.75 -5.86 -4.90
C ASN A 250 -19.44 -5.16 -3.72
N SER A 251 -18.88 -5.27 -2.51
CA SER A 251 -19.47 -4.66 -1.31
C SER A 251 -18.42 -4.25 -0.27
N ALA A 252 -18.85 -3.46 0.71
CA ALA A 252 -18.02 -3.08 1.85
C ALA A 252 -17.68 -4.30 2.73
N GLU A 253 -18.61 -5.23 2.85
CA GLU A 253 -18.42 -6.50 3.56
C GLU A 253 -17.36 -7.34 2.86
N GLU A 254 -17.48 -7.52 1.54
CA GLU A 254 -16.51 -8.28 0.75
C GLU A 254 -15.10 -7.65 0.84
N ARG A 255 -15.00 -6.32 0.82
CA ARG A 255 -13.74 -5.60 1.05
C ARG A 255 -13.15 -5.90 2.42
N SER A 256 -13.97 -5.93 3.47
CA SER A 256 -13.54 -6.24 4.83
C SER A 256 -13.02 -7.66 4.95
N GLU A 257 -13.82 -8.63 4.50
CA GLU A 257 -13.47 -10.06 4.52
C GLU A 257 -12.20 -10.35 3.73
N GLU A 258 -12.11 -9.78 2.52
CA GLU A 258 -10.96 -10.02 1.65
C GLU A 258 -9.69 -9.39 2.21
N GLY A 259 -9.79 -8.17 2.76
CA GLY A 259 -8.66 -7.52 3.42
C GLY A 259 -8.15 -8.32 4.62
N GLU A 260 -9.05 -8.78 5.50
CA GLU A 260 -8.71 -9.63 6.64
C GLU A 260 -8.07 -10.95 6.19
N ARG A 261 -8.65 -11.61 5.18
CA ARG A 261 -8.17 -12.88 4.65
C ARG A 261 -6.76 -12.75 4.09
N ILE A 262 -6.47 -11.67 3.37
CA ILE A 262 -5.13 -11.38 2.82
C ILE A 262 -4.12 -11.15 3.94
N VAL A 263 -4.43 -10.32 4.94
CA VAL A 263 -3.54 -10.05 6.07
C VAL A 263 -3.21 -11.34 6.82
N ASN A 264 -4.23 -12.09 7.19
CA ASN A 264 -4.07 -13.37 7.89
C ASN A 264 -3.24 -14.36 7.07
N TRP A 265 -3.48 -14.46 5.75
CA TRP A 265 -2.71 -15.31 4.87
C TRP A 265 -1.24 -14.90 4.82
N ALA A 266 -0.96 -13.60 4.61
CA ALA A 266 0.39 -13.08 4.48
C ALA A 266 1.26 -13.33 5.73
N PHE A 267 0.67 -13.22 6.93
CA PHE A 267 1.41 -13.48 8.17
C PHE A 267 1.51 -14.95 8.54
N ARG A 268 0.52 -15.79 8.16
CA ARG A 268 0.52 -17.21 8.51
C ARG A 268 1.27 -18.10 7.53
N GLN A 269 1.23 -17.76 6.23
CA GLN A 269 1.82 -18.61 5.19
C GLN A 269 3.29 -18.32 4.93
N PHE A 270 3.82 -17.20 5.44
CA PHE A 270 5.19 -16.81 5.21
C PHE A 270 5.87 -16.45 6.53
N VAL A 271 7.13 -16.87 6.66
CA VAL A 271 8.00 -16.52 7.78
C VAL A 271 9.31 -15.94 7.27
N GLN A 272 9.86 -14.99 8.00
CA GLN A 272 11.18 -14.47 7.73
C GLN A 272 12.22 -15.44 8.29
N LYS A 273 13.19 -15.83 7.47
CA LYS A 273 14.30 -16.72 7.88
C LYS A 273 15.61 -16.02 7.53
N THR A 274 16.49 -15.89 8.52
CA THR A 274 17.89 -15.51 8.26
C THR A 274 18.58 -16.68 7.59
N VAL A 275 19.05 -16.49 6.36
CA VAL A 275 19.71 -17.52 5.56
C VAL A 275 21.23 -17.39 5.59
N VAL A 276 21.73 -16.19 5.89
CA VAL A 276 23.15 -15.92 6.07
C VAL A 276 23.30 -14.86 7.16
N ASP A 277 24.07 -15.15 8.17
CA ASP A 277 24.40 -14.19 9.22
C ASP A 277 25.48 -13.20 8.74
N LYS A 278 25.42 -11.97 9.24
CA LYS A 278 26.44 -10.95 9.04
C LYS A 278 27.84 -11.48 9.37
N GLY A 279 28.79 -11.17 8.49
CA GLY A 279 30.19 -11.61 8.65
C GLY A 279 30.48 -13.03 8.12
N THR A 280 29.44 -13.79 7.74
CA THR A 280 29.64 -15.12 7.12
C THR A 280 30.39 -14.96 5.79
N ARG A 281 31.44 -15.76 5.61
CA ARG A 281 32.23 -15.79 4.37
C ARG A 281 31.44 -16.52 3.28
N LEU A 282 31.04 -15.79 2.24
CA LEU A 282 30.22 -16.30 1.14
C LEU A 282 31.09 -16.82 -0.04
N ALA A 283 32.21 -16.17 -0.30
CA ALA A 283 33.06 -16.46 -1.44
C ALA A 283 34.48 -15.96 -1.22
N THR A 284 35.35 -16.24 -2.20
CA THR A 284 36.70 -15.67 -2.28
C THR A 284 36.85 -15.03 -3.66
N ALA A 285 37.15 -13.74 -3.70
CA ALA A 285 37.39 -13.01 -4.94
C ALA A 285 38.91 -12.86 -5.19
N PRO A 286 39.43 -13.12 -6.40
CA PRO A 286 40.80 -12.84 -6.76
C PRO A 286 41.08 -11.33 -6.78
N VAL A 287 42.26 -10.93 -6.36
CA VAL A 287 42.66 -9.51 -6.34
C VAL A 287 43.70 -9.28 -7.45
N TRP A 288 43.39 -8.32 -8.33
CA TRP A 288 44.31 -7.90 -9.39
C TRP A 288 45.29 -6.85 -8.81
N LEU A 289 46.61 -7.12 -8.95
CA LEU A 289 47.68 -6.23 -8.51
C LEU A 289 47.71 -5.88 -7.00
N GLY A 290 47.05 -6.67 -6.14
CA GLY A 290 47.07 -6.46 -4.70
C GLY A 290 48.19 -7.27 -4.01
N GLU A 291 48.47 -6.94 -2.74
CA GLU A 291 49.43 -7.71 -1.90
C GLU A 291 48.91 -9.14 -1.64
N ALA A 292 47.61 -9.29 -1.45
CA ALA A 292 46.95 -10.59 -1.30
C ALA A 292 46.46 -11.10 -2.66
N ARG A 293 46.63 -12.41 -2.93
CA ARG A 293 46.12 -13.02 -4.18
C ARG A 293 44.60 -13.12 -4.24
N ALA A 294 43.94 -13.13 -3.08
CA ALA A 294 42.49 -13.21 -2.97
C ALA A 294 42.02 -12.62 -1.64
N VAL A 295 40.80 -12.11 -1.61
CA VAL A 295 40.10 -11.61 -0.42
C VAL A 295 38.80 -12.38 -0.17
N GLY A 296 38.43 -12.51 1.10
CA GLY A 296 37.14 -13.08 1.48
C GLY A 296 36.02 -12.08 1.21
N VAL A 297 34.99 -12.53 0.55
CA VAL A 297 33.71 -11.80 0.41
C VAL A 297 32.81 -12.25 1.55
N VAL A 298 32.42 -11.33 2.40
CA VAL A 298 31.58 -11.59 3.59
C VAL A 298 30.24 -10.86 3.48
N ALA A 299 29.20 -11.42 4.10
CA ALA A 299 27.90 -10.72 4.22
C ALA A 299 28.09 -9.45 5.08
N GLY A 300 27.71 -8.27 4.54
CA GLY A 300 27.80 -6.99 5.25
C GLY A 300 26.69 -6.83 6.30
N GLU A 301 25.60 -7.57 6.15
CA GLU A 301 24.44 -7.62 7.04
C GLU A 301 23.80 -9.01 7.01
N ASP A 302 22.84 -9.27 7.90
CA ASP A 302 22.07 -10.50 7.88
C ASP A 302 21.21 -10.56 6.60
N ILE A 303 21.33 -11.67 5.85
CA ILE A 303 20.50 -11.88 4.65
C ILE A 303 19.22 -12.61 5.09
N ASN A 304 18.13 -11.88 5.09
CA ASN A 304 16.83 -12.38 5.46
C ASN A 304 15.99 -12.66 4.20
N LEU A 305 15.39 -13.83 4.14
CA LEU A 305 14.44 -14.20 3.09
C LEU A 305 13.07 -14.48 3.69
N LEU A 306 12.03 -14.14 2.95
CA LEU A 306 10.67 -14.55 3.25
C LEU A 306 10.41 -15.89 2.57
N VAL A 307 10.11 -16.90 3.35
CA VAL A 307 9.88 -18.26 2.86
C VAL A 307 8.50 -18.77 3.29
N PRO A 308 7.86 -19.68 2.52
CA PRO A 308 6.64 -20.33 2.99
C PRO A 308 6.88 -21.04 4.32
N ALA A 309 5.95 -20.85 5.28
CA ALA A 309 6.09 -21.36 6.64
C ALA A 309 6.22 -22.90 6.72
N LEU A 310 5.69 -23.61 5.73
CA LEU A 310 5.79 -25.09 5.62
C LEU A 310 7.03 -25.59 4.89
N LEU A 311 7.82 -24.70 4.27
CA LEU A 311 9.08 -25.09 3.61
C LEU A 311 10.16 -25.29 4.66
N GLN A 312 10.49 -26.57 4.91
CA GLN A 312 11.60 -26.99 5.80
C GLN A 312 12.91 -27.21 5.07
N GLU A 313 12.94 -26.99 3.74
CA GLU A 313 14.13 -27.21 2.93
C GLU A 313 15.19 -26.15 3.20
N GLU A 314 16.47 -26.56 3.06
CA GLU A 314 17.59 -25.63 3.15
C GLU A 314 17.57 -24.64 1.98
N VAL A 315 17.69 -23.36 2.29
CA VAL A 315 17.85 -22.33 1.28
C VAL A 315 19.32 -22.28 0.87
N HIS A 316 19.61 -22.58 -0.40
CA HIS A 316 20.95 -22.50 -0.94
C HIS A 316 21.17 -21.14 -1.63
N ALA A 317 22.19 -20.41 -1.21
CA ALA A 317 22.62 -19.18 -1.86
C ALA A 317 23.76 -19.43 -2.84
N LYS A 318 23.67 -18.89 -4.06
CA LYS A 318 24.75 -18.86 -5.05
C LYS A 318 25.25 -17.43 -5.19
N VAL A 319 26.55 -17.22 -4.94
CA VAL A 319 27.17 -15.90 -5.16
C VAL A 319 27.67 -15.83 -6.61
N THR A 320 27.25 -14.79 -7.32
CA THR A 320 27.75 -14.43 -8.65
C THR A 320 28.39 -13.04 -8.57
N TYR A 321 29.63 -12.88 -9.10
CA TYR A 321 30.43 -11.63 -9.12
C TYR A 321 31.15 -11.47 -10.46
#